data_bfa6033eed3db19675ddad1c25e442ab
#
_entry.id   bfa6033eed3db19675ddad1c25e442ab
#
_cell.length_a   1.000
_cell.length_b   1.000
_cell.length_c   1.000
_cell.angle_alpha   90.00
_cell.angle_beta   90.00
_cell.angle_gamma   90.00
#
_symmetry.space_group_name_H-M   'P 1'
#
loop_
_entity.id
_entity.type
_entity.pdbx_description
1 polymer ?
#
loop_
_entity_poly.entity_id
_entity_poly.type
_entity_poly.pdbx_seq_one_letter_code
_entity_poly.pdbx_strand_id
1 'polypeptide(L)'
;MIPILQLNTQYQNIGAELEEAVLRALRGTHYILGPEVEAFEREFAQWHGQEASVGVGSGTEALHLAVRALGLGPEDEVICPAFTFIATAGAVALAGAKPVFCDIEPAQFAMDPVDLKKRITPKTKAIVVVHLFGHPAPMDEIMAIAKEHNLAVIEDCAQATGAEYKGKKVGTIGDFGCFSFFPSKNLGGVGDGGQVLANSPEKLEQIKILRGHGSRVKYYHDCLGTNSRLDELQAAALRVKLRYLDSWNTERRRVAARYQQNLAGQIGLPSETEVSKHVYHQFTTRVPARDEMKAYLEKNGVGSMIYYPVSLHQQKAFAELGYSDNDFAETRKAQEEVLSLPMFPELADSQVDEICEVVKSFLKNRMATA
;
A
#
# COMPACT_ATOMS: atom_id res chain seq x y z
N MET A 1 -22.86 -0.52 15.57
CA MET A 1 -21.81 0.33 14.94
C MET A 1 -21.26 -0.41 13.72
N ILE A 2 -21.24 0.23 12.56
CA ILE A 2 -20.60 -0.31 11.34
C ILE A 2 -19.10 0.05 11.43
N PRO A 3 -18.19 -0.93 11.56
CA PRO A 3 -16.77 -0.64 11.73
C PRO A 3 -16.12 -0.23 10.40
N ILE A 4 -14.95 0.44 10.47
CA ILE A 4 -14.16 0.81 9.27
C ILE A 4 -13.67 -0.44 8.50
N LEU A 5 -13.37 -1.51 9.23
CA LEU A 5 -12.94 -2.82 8.73
C LEU A 5 -13.41 -3.91 9.69
N GLN A 6 -13.74 -5.09 9.14
CA GLN A 6 -14.15 -6.24 9.93
C GLN A 6 -13.46 -7.51 9.41
N LEU A 7 -12.67 -8.16 10.25
CA LEU A 7 -11.98 -9.41 9.92
C LEU A 7 -12.72 -10.66 10.42
N ASN A 8 -13.64 -10.51 11.37
CA ASN A 8 -14.38 -11.64 11.94
C ASN A 8 -15.21 -12.39 10.89
N THR A 9 -15.88 -11.67 9.99
CA THR A 9 -16.69 -12.30 8.93
C THR A 9 -15.80 -13.07 7.95
N GLN A 10 -14.62 -12.51 7.61
CA GLN A 10 -13.65 -13.25 6.79
C GLN A 10 -13.26 -14.57 7.47
N TYR A 11 -12.93 -14.50 8.78
CA TYR A 11 -12.59 -15.72 9.53
C TYR A 11 -13.75 -16.71 9.61
N GLN A 12 -14.98 -16.26 9.80
CA GLN A 12 -16.16 -17.13 9.79
C GLN A 12 -16.30 -17.88 8.45
N ASN A 13 -15.97 -17.24 7.33
CA ASN A 13 -16.11 -17.82 6.01
C ASN A 13 -15.02 -18.84 5.65
N ILE A 14 -13.78 -18.61 6.06
CA ILE A 14 -12.62 -19.43 5.64
C ILE A 14 -11.78 -19.95 6.82
N GLY A 15 -12.29 -19.82 8.06
CA GLY A 15 -11.54 -20.13 9.28
C GLY A 15 -11.06 -21.58 9.34
N ALA A 16 -11.91 -22.53 8.97
CA ALA A 16 -11.54 -23.96 8.97
C ALA A 16 -10.34 -24.24 8.04
N GLU A 17 -10.32 -23.64 6.84
CA GLU A 17 -9.18 -23.80 5.92
C GLU A 17 -7.91 -23.11 6.46
N LEU A 18 -8.07 -21.93 7.10
CA LEU A 18 -6.95 -21.21 7.73
C LEU A 18 -6.34 -22.02 8.88
N GLU A 19 -7.19 -22.55 9.77
CA GLU A 19 -6.77 -23.35 10.91
C GLU A 19 -6.03 -24.62 10.44
N GLU A 20 -6.58 -25.34 9.47
CA GLU A 20 -5.95 -26.53 8.91
C GLU A 20 -4.57 -26.21 8.32
N ALA A 21 -4.43 -25.14 7.54
CA ALA A 21 -3.18 -24.75 6.92
C ALA A 21 -2.13 -24.36 7.98
N VAL A 22 -2.49 -23.54 8.96
CA VAL A 22 -1.61 -23.09 10.04
C VAL A 22 -1.21 -24.29 10.93
N LEU A 23 -2.15 -25.17 11.30
CA LEU A 23 -1.85 -26.36 12.09
C LEU A 23 -0.96 -27.35 11.34
N ARG A 24 -1.09 -27.48 10.03
CA ARG A 24 -0.21 -28.29 9.19
C ARG A 24 1.23 -27.75 9.25
N ALA A 25 1.42 -26.44 9.06
CA ALA A 25 2.73 -25.80 9.16
C ALA A 25 3.32 -25.93 10.58
N LEU A 26 2.51 -25.73 11.63
CA LEU A 26 2.92 -25.88 13.03
C LEU A 26 3.40 -27.31 13.33
N ARG A 27 2.65 -28.34 12.90
CA ARG A 27 2.98 -29.74 13.08
C ARG A 27 4.20 -30.17 12.29
N GLY A 28 4.47 -29.52 11.16
CA GLY A 28 5.64 -29.75 10.31
C GLY A 28 6.96 -29.32 10.94
N THR A 29 6.93 -28.47 11.99
CA THR A 29 8.08 -27.97 12.77
C THR A 29 9.17 -27.23 11.96
N HIS A 30 8.94 -26.97 10.68
CA HIS A 30 9.72 -26.04 9.89
C HIS A 30 9.06 -24.67 9.98
N TYR A 31 9.69 -23.70 10.63
CA TYR A 31 9.07 -22.40 10.89
C TYR A 31 9.65 -21.27 10.06
N ILE A 32 10.83 -21.48 9.45
CA ILE A 32 11.56 -20.44 8.73
C ILE A 32 12.04 -20.97 7.39
N LEU A 33 11.66 -20.27 6.30
CA LEU A 33 12.08 -20.54 4.92
C LEU A 33 11.89 -22.02 4.51
N GLY A 34 10.74 -22.57 4.84
CA GLY A 34 10.36 -23.94 4.52
C GLY A 34 9.38 -24.02 3.35
N PRO A 35 8.66 -25.15 3.21
CA PRO A 35 7.85 -25.44 2.03
C PRO A 35 6.64 -24.52 1.82
N GLU A 36 6.04 -23.98 2.89
CA GLU A 36 4.91 -23.06 2.76
C GLU A 36 5.37 -21.69 2.21
N VAL A 37 6.54 -21.18 2.66
CA VAL A 37 7.14 -19.97 2.12
C VAL A 37 7.53 -20.16 0.65
N GLU A 38 8.21 -21.25 0.31
CA GLU A 38 8.59 -21.54 -1.08
C GLU A 38 7.37 -21.66 -2.00
N ALA A 39 6.31 -22.31 -1.53
CA ALA A 39 5.07 -22.43 -2.29
C ALA A 39 4.36 -21.08 -2.44
N PHE A 40 4.28 -20.28 -1.37
CA PHE A 40 3.66 -18.96 -1.42
C PHE A 40 4.43 -18.00 -2.33
N GLU A 41 5.77 -17.96 -2.23
CA GLU A 41 6.62 -17.15 -3.12
C GLU A 41 6.33 -17.46 -4.59
N ARG A 42 6.23 -18.75 -4.95
CA ARG A 42 5.89 -19.18 -6.31
C ARG A 42 4.45 -18.83 -6.70
N GLU A 43 3.46 -19.13 -5.85
CA GLU A 43 2.04 -18.89 -6.11
C GLU A 43 1.75 -17.39 -6.26
N PHE A 44 2.35 -16.55 -5.41
CA PHE A 44 2.23 -15.09 -5.47
C PHE A 44 2.86 -14.52 -6.75
N ALA A 45 4.05 -14.99 -7.13
CA ALA A 45 4.69 -14.61 -8.38
C ALA A 45 3.82 -14.99 -9.60
N GLN A 46 3.36 -16.22 -9.67
CA GLN A 46 2.50 -16.72 -10.75
C GLN A 46 1.19 -15.92 -10.86
N TRP A 47 0.58 -15.57 -9.70
CA TRP A 47 -0.63 -14.77 -9.68
C TRP A 47 -0.40 -13.35 -10.24
N HIS A 48 0.82 -12.80 -10.12
CA HIS A 48 1.25 -11.54 -10.75
C HIS A 48 1.78 -11.71 -12.18
N GLY A 49 1.83 -12.92 -12.73
CA GLY A 49 2.43 -13.18 -14.03
C GLY A 49 3.95 -13.07 -14.05
N GLN A 50 4.60 -13.30 -12.89
CA GLN A 50 6.04 -13.29 -12.71
C GLN A 50 6.58 -14.70 -12.43
N GLU A 51 7.90 -14.91 -12.65
CA GLU A 51 8.54 -16.20 -12.44
C GLU A 51 8.85 -16.48 -10.96
N ALA A 52 9.22 -15.45 -10.22
CA ALA A 52 9.63 -15.58 -8.83
C ALA A 52 9.30 -14.35 -7.99
N SER A 53 9.25 -14.54 -6.69
CA SER A 53 9.11 -13.49 -5.68
C SER A 53 9.84 -13.87 -4.39
N VAL A 54 9.99 -12.94 -3.45
CA VAL A 54 10.74 -13.17 -2.21
C VAL A 54 9.92 -12.68 -1.02
N GLY A 55 9.59 -13.57 -0.09
CA GLY A 55 8.91 -13.27 1.16
C GLY A 55 9.84 -12.61 2.18
N VAL A 56 9.34 -11.55 2.84
CA VAL A 56 10.08 -10.73 3.81
C VAL A 56 9.22 -10.45 5.05
N GLY A 57 9.81 -9.89 6.10
CA GLY A 57 9.16 -9.72 7.40
C GLY A 57 8.00 -8.72 7.44
N SER A 58 7.96 -7.75 6.53
CA SER A 58 6.88 -6.75 6.44
C SER A 58 6.94 -5.97 5.14
N GLY A 59 5.90 -5.17 4.85
CA GLY A 59 5.94 -4.22 3.72
C GLY A 59 7.02 -3.15 3.87
N THR A 60 7.29 -2.69 5.09
CA THR A 60 8.39 -1.75 5.39
C THR A 60 9.75 -2.36 5.03
N GLU A 61 9.97 -3.63 5.40
CA GLU A 61 11.17 -4.36 5.04
C GLU A 61 11.27 -4.63 3.53
N ALA A 62 10.15 -4.86 2.85
CA ALA A 62 10.14 -4.98 1.39
C ALA A 62 10.73 -3.72 0.71
N LEU A 63 10.24 -2.54 1.12
CA LEU A 63 10.75 -1.25 0.64
C LEU A 63 12.22 -1.02 1.02
N HIS A 64 12.56 -1.25 2.29
CA HIS A 64 13.92 -1.11 2.81
C HIS A 64 14.93 -1.96 2.03
N LEU A 65 14.61 -3.24 1.83
CA LEU A 65 15.47 -4.15 1.09
C LEU A 65 15.56 -3.80 -0.39
N ALA A 66 14.49 -3.29 -1.02
CA ALA A 66 14.51 -2.82 -2.40
C ALA A 66 15.47 -1.63 -2.57
N VAL A 67 15.40 -0.62 -1.68
CA VAL A 67 16.35 0.52 -1.70
C VAL A 67 17.78 0.05 -1.47
N ARG A 68 18.00 -0.86 -0.54
CA ARG A 68 19.34 -1.43 -0.28
C ARG A 68 19.87 -2.26 -1.44
N ALA A 69 19.02 -3.00 -2.15
CA ALA A 69 19.41 -3.78 -3.32
C ALA A 69 19.87 -2.90 -4.49
N LEU A 70 19.45 -1.63 -4.53
CA LEU A 70 19.97 -0.63 -5.48
C LEU A 70 21.35 -0.10 -5.12
N GLY A 71 21.89 -0.43 -3.94
CA GLY A 71 23.20 0.01 -3.50
C GLY A 71 23.29 1.51 -3.16
N LEU A 72 22.17 2.15 -2.83
CA LEU A 72 22.10 3.59 -2.56
C LEU A 72 22.65 3.92 -1.17
N GLY A 73 23.26 5.10 -1.05
CA GLY A 73 23.90 5.59 0.16
C GLY A 73 23.54 7.05 0.51
N PRO A 74 24.26 7.66 1.47
CA PRO A 74 23.89 8.97 2.06
C PRO A 74 23.88 10.14 1.08
N GLU A 75 24.61 10.04 -0.04
CA GLU A 75 24.65 11.08 -1.06
C GLU A 75 23.54 10.91 -2.12
N ASP A 76 22.87 9.77 -2.13
CA ASP A 76 21.85 9.46 -3.12
C ASP A 76 20.45 9.88 -2.65
N GLU A 77 19.69 10.48 -3.55
CA GLU A 77 18.33 10.94 -3.31
C GLU A 77 17.32 9.97 -3.91
N VAL A 78 16.24 9.70 -3.14
CA VAL A 78 15.10 8.89 -3.57
C VAL A 78 13.84 9.71 -3.44
N ILE A 79 13.13 9.95 -4.55
CA ILE A 79 11.92 10.76 -4.54
C ILE A 79 10.72 9.90 -4.09
N CYS A 80 9.95 10.42 -3.13
CA CYS A 80 8.75 9.80 -2.54
C CYS A 80 7.59 10.80 -2.52
N PRO A 81 6.31 10.37 -2.60
CA PRO A 81 5.20 11.29 -2.37
C PRO A 81 5.18 11.78 -0.91
N ALA A 82 4.83 13.06 -0.72
CA ALA A 82 4.72 13.67 0.60
C ALA A 82 3.47 13.19 1.37
N PHE A 83 2.47 12.64 0.65
CA PHE A 83 1.23 12.11 1.20
C PHE A 83 1.16 10.60 1.03
N THR A 84 1.65 9.88 2.01
CA THR A 84 1.63 8.41 2.10
C THR A 84 1.85 7.96 3.54
N PHE A 85 1.85 6.65 3.78
CA PHE A 85 2.28 6.08 5.05
C PHE A 85 3.79 6.26 5.27
N ILE A 86 4.19 6.49 6.51
CA ILE A 86 5.59 6.80 6.87
C ILE A 86 6.60 5.75 6.39
N ALA A 87 6.21 4.50 6.24
CA ALA A 87 7.11 3.43 5.82
C ALA A 87 7.77 3.71 4.45
N THR A 88 7.08 4.39 3.53
CA THR A 88 7.62 4.71 2.20
C THR A 88 8.94 5.50 2.29
N ALA A 89 8.94 6.64 2.96
CA ALA A 89 10.15 7.46 3.12
C ALA A 89 11.05 6.95 4.27
N GLY A 90 10.45 6.34 5.31
CA GLY A 90 11.19 5.73 6.40
C GLY A 90 12.12 4.61 5.94
N ALA A 91 11.66 3.77 5.01
CA ALA A 91 12.49 2.71 4.41
C ALA A 91 13.71 3.28 3.65
N VAL A 92 13.53 4.39 2.93
CA VAL A 92 14.61 5.11 2.25
C VAL A 92 15.65 5.62 3.27
N ALA A 93 15.19 6.31 4.31
CA ALA A 93 16.08 6.85 5.34
C ALA A 93 16.80 5.74 6.12
N LEU A 94 16.12 4.64 6.46
CA LEU A 94 16.71 3.47 7.13
C LEU A 94 17.74 2.75 6.26
N ALA A 95 17.58 2.78 4.93
CA ALA A 95 18.57 2.26 3.98
C ALA A 95 19.81 3.16 3.86
N GLY A 96 19.78 4.35 4.45
CA GLY A 96 20.89 5.33 4.44
C GLY A 96 20.85 6.30 3.27
N ALA A 97 19.82 6.26 2.41
CA ALA A 97 19.61 7.23 1.34
C ALA A 97 18.75 8.43 1.82
N LYS A 98 18.78 9.53 1.09
CA LYS A 98 18.03 10.73 1.43
C LYS A 98 16.65 10.74 0.77
N PRO A 99 15.53 10.74 1.51
CA PRO A 99 14.21 10.93 0.93
C PRO A 99 14.04 12.38 0.47
N VAL A 100 13.49 12.55 -0.75
CA VAL A 100 13.09 13.84 -1.32
C VAL A 100 11.59 13.78 -1.56
N PHE A 101 10.83 14.74 -1.03
CA PHE A 101 9.38 14.71 -1.16
C PHE A 101 8.90 15.36 -2.47
N CYS A 102 7.82 14.79 -3.00
CA CYS A 102 7.10 15.24 -4.19
C CYS A 102 5.62 15.41 -3.82
N ASP A 103 4.96 16.44 -4.38
CA ASP A 103 3.52 16.63 -4.19
C ASP A 103 2.71 15.56 -4.92
N ILE A 104 1.43 15.53 -4.64
CA ILE A 104 0.48 14.58 -5.22
C ILE A 104 -0.46 15.30 -6.19
N GLU A 105 -1.00 14.56 -7.16
CA GLU A 105 -2.12 15.05 -7.95
C GLU A 105 -3.44 14.88 -7.15
N PRO A 106 -4.40 15.81 -7.36
CA PRO A 106 -5.53 15.96 -6.44
C PRO A 106 -6.56 14.83 -6.48
N ALA A 107 -6.72 14.14 -7.62
CA ALA A 107 -7.84 13.21 -7.82
C ALA A 107 -7.55 11.80 -7.29
N GLN A 108 -6.32 11.34 -7.43
CA GLN A 108 -5.91 9.96 -7.15
C GLN A 108 -4.96 9.84 -5.95
N PHE A 109 -4.49 10.98 -5.40
CA PHE A 109 -3.49 11.04 -4.32
C PHE A 109 -2.15 10.39 -4.69
N ALA A 110 -1.91 10.16 -5.98
CA ALA A 110 -0.68 9.61 -6.50
C ALA A 110 0.38 10.71 -6.68
N MET A 111 1.64 10.33 -6.81
CA MET A 111 2.74 11.25 -7.12
C MET A 111 2.42 12.07 -8.38
N ASP A 112 2.55 13.41 -8.29
CA ASP A 112 2.37 14.32 -9.45
C ASP A 112 3.60 14.26 -10.37
N PRO A 113 3.44 13.79 -11.64
CA PRO A 113 4.56 13.74 -12.58
C PRO A 113 5.18 15.10 -12.89
N VAL A 114 4.39 16.19 -12.78
CA VAL A 114 4.87 17.55 -13.03
C VAL A 114 5.78 18.02 -11.89
N ASP A 115 5.40 17.74 -10.64
CA ASP A 115 6.25 18.08 -9.48
C ASP A 115 7.45 17.11 -9.39
N LEU A 116 7.26 15.83 -9.71
CA LEU A 116 8.34 14.86 -9.80
C LEU A 116 9.52 15.36 -10.64
N LYS A 117 9.26 15.88 -11.86
CA LYS A 117 10.30 16.43 -12.72
C LYS A 117 11.07 17.58 -12.07
N LYS A 118 10.40 18.42 -11.29
CA LYS A 118 11.05 19.56 -10.58
C LYS A 118 11.96 19.12 -9.43
N ARG A 119 11.70 17.94 -8.84
CA ARG A 119 12.47 17.42 -7.70
C ARG A 119 13.72 16.65 -8.10
N ILE A 120 13.89 16.33 -9.39
CA ILE A 120 15.05 15.58 -9.87
C ILE A 120 16.30 16.42 -9.81
N THR A 121 17.36 15.87 -9.22
CA THR A 121 18.70 16.45 -9.15
C THR A 121 19.74 15.45 -9.68
N PRO A 122 21.00 15.83 -9.89
CA PRO A 122 22.07 14.88 -10.23
C PRO A 122 22.29 13.78 -9.18
N LYS A 123 21.83 13.98 -7.94
CA LYS A 123 21.88 13.01 -6.84
C LYS A 123 20.71 12.01 -6.84
N THR A 124 19.64 12.29 -7.57
CA THR A 124 18.47 11.41 -7.65
C THR A 124 18.85 10.10 -8.33
N LYS A 125 18.54 8.97 -7.69
CA LYS A 125 18.84 7.62 -8.18
C LYS A 125 17.62 6.74 -8.33
N ALA A 126 16.55 7.02 -7.55
CA ALA A 126 15.35 6.21 -7.61
C ALA A 126 14.10 7.05 -7.28
N ILE A 127 12.96 6.47 -7.64
CA ILE A 127 11.61 6.95 -7.32
C ILE A 127 10.89 5.83 -6.58
N VAL A 128 10.25 6.14 -5.45
CA VAL A 128 9.26 5.24 -4.84
C VAL A 128 7.88 5.74 -5.19
N VAL A 129 7.18 4.99 -6.03
CA VAL A 129 5.80 5.25 -6.43
C VAL A 129 4.87 4.55 -5.48
N VAL A 130 3.85 5.23 -4.97
CA VAL A 130 2.85 4.62 -4.08
C VAL A 130 1.51 4.48 -4.80
N HIS A 131 0.97 3.27 -4.83
CA HIS A 131 -0.39 2.97 -5.28
C HIS A 131 -1.37 3.15 -4.11
N LEU A 132 -1.56 4.42 -3.72
CA LEU A 132 -2.24 4.77 -2.48
C LEU A 132 -3.72 4.38 -2.49
N PHE A 133 -4.22 3.91 -1.36
CA PHE A 133 -5.59 3.43 -1.14
C PHE A 133 -6.02 2.26 -2.04
N GLY A 134 -5.11 1.75 -2.89
CA GLY A 134 -5.36 0.69 -3.86
C GLY A 134 -5.61 1.19 -5.28
N HIS A 135 -5.35 2.47 -5.55
CA HIS A 135 -5.40 3.06 -6.90
C HIS A 135 -4.00 3.04 -7.53
N PRO A 136 -3.86 2.55 -8.78
CA PRO A 136 -2.60 2.64 -9.50
C PRO A 136 -2.18 4.09 -9.74
N ALA A 137 -0.91 4.40 -9.51
CA ALA A 137 -0.31 5.69 -9.90
C ALA A 137 -0.21 5.82 -11.44
N PRO A 138 0.01 7.04 -11.98
CA PRO A 138 0.15 7.28 -13.42
C PRO A 138 1.50 6.75 -13.94
N MET A 139 1.58 5.42 -14.10
CA MET A 139 2.84 4.70 -14.34
C MET A 139 3.49 5.06 -15.67
N ASP A 140 2.74 5.36 -16.72
CA ASP A 140 3.33 5.72 -18.02
C ASP A 140 4.19 6.99 -17.93
N GLU A 141 3.64 8.02 -17.29
CA GLU A 141 4.30 9.30 -17.11
C GLU A 141 5.53 9.16 -16.20
N ILE A 142 5.37 8.44 -15.10
CA ILE A 142 6.45 8.20 -14.14
C ILE A 142 7.57 7.37 -14.76
N MET A 143 7.25 6.28 -15.47
CA MET A 143 8.23 5.43 -16.14
C MET A 143 8.96 6.17 -17.29
N ALA A 144 8.25 7.07 -18.00
CA ALA A 144 8.88 7.92 -19.01
C ALA A 144 9.93 8.85 -18.40
N ILE A 145 9.58 9.51 -17.28
CA ILE A 145 10.51 10.36 -16.51
C ILE A 145 11.69 9.55 -15.98
N ALA A 146 11.42 8.40 -15.36
CA ALA A 146 12.46 7.51 -14.83
C ALA A 146 13.46 7.09 -15.92
N LYS A 147 12.95 6.73 -17.10
CA LYS A 147 13.78 6.38 -18.26
C LYS A 147 14.61 7.57 -18.77
N GLU A 148 14.02 8.77 -18.87
CA GLU A 148 14.70 9.99 -19.32
C GLU A 148 15.92 10.31 -18.41
N HIS A 149 15.77 10.09 -17.11
CA HIS A 149 16.78 10.41 -16.10
C HIS A 149 17.57 9.19 -15.58
N ASN A 150 17.38 8.02 -16.16
CA ASN A 150 18.03 6.76 -15.75
C ASN A 150 17.83 6.46 -14.25
N LEU A 151 16.60 6.58 -13.76
CA LEU A 151 16.21 6.35 -12.37
C LEU A 151 15.59 4.96 -12.20
N ALA A 152 15.89 4.29 -11.10
CA ALA A 152 15.19 3.08 -10.70
C ALA A 152 13.78 3.41 -10.16
N VAL A 153 12.81 2.51 -10.36
CA VAL A 153 11.44 2.68 -9.87
C VAL A 153 11.08 1.54 -8.91
N ILE A 154 10.72 1.90 -7.69
CA ILE A 154 10.18 0.98 -6.67
C ILE A 154 8.69 1.27 -6.55
N GLU A 155 7.85 0.26 -6.76
CA GLU A 155 6.41 0.35 -6.56
C GLU A 155 6.06 -0.05 -5.13
N ASP A 156 5.55 0.89 -4.32
CA ASP A 156 4.93 0.62 -3.02
C ASP A 156 3.48 0.16 -3.25
N CYS A 157 3.30 -1.15 -3.27
CA CYS A 157 2.04 -1.84 -3.48
C CYS A 157 1.37 -2.26 -2.15
N ALA A 158 1.82 -1.73 -1.01
CA ALA A 158 1.33 -2.14 0.31
C ALA A 158 -0.20 -2.01 0.49
N GLN A 159 -0.86 -1.20 -0.34
CA GLN A 159 -2.30 -1.00 -0.34
C GLN A 159 -2.98 -1.44 -1.65
N ALA A 160 -2.25 -2.07 -2.57
CA ALA A 160 -2.71 -2.23 -3.94
C ALA A 160 -2.57 -3.64 -4.51
N THR A 161 -2.55 -4.68 -3.66
CA THR A 161 -2.44 -6.07 -4.14
C THR A 161 -3.63 -6.41 -5.06
N GLY A 162 -3.33 -6.59 -6.34
CA GLY A 162 -4.32 -6.87 -7.39
C GLY A 162 -4.86 -5.66 -8.14
N ALA A 163 -4.40 -4.46 -7.83
CA ALA A 163 -4.65 -3.29 -8.68
C ALA A 163 -3.94 -3.45 -10.03
N GLU A 164 -4.53 -2.88 -11.09
CA GLU A 164 -4.00 -3.02 -12.45
C GLU A 164 -3.88 -1.66 -13.13
N TYR A 165 -2.78 -1.47 -13.84
CA TYR A 165 -2.56 -0.34 -14.75
C TYR A 165 -2.42 -0.87 -16.18
N LYS A 166 -3.31 -0.47 -17.08
CA LYS A 166 -3.37 -0.99 -18.48
C LYS A 166 -3.36 -2.53 -18.55
N GLY A 167 -4.10 -3.19 -17.64
CA GLY A 167 -4.22 -4.64 -17.57
C GLY A 167 -2.99 -5.36 -16.98
N LYS A 168 -1.96 -4.63 -16.54
CA LYS A 168 -0.83 -5.19 -15.79
C LYS A 168 -1.02 -4.96 -14.31
N LYS A 169 -0.83 -5.99 -13.49
CA LYS A 169 -0.85 -5.85 -12.04
C LYS A 169 0.29 -4.94 -11.59
N VAL A 170 0.00 -3.99 -10.69
CA VAL A 170 1.02 -3.12 -10.08
C VAL A 170 2.03 -3.96 -9.29
N GLY A 171 3.24 -3.45 -9.16
CA GLY A 171 4.38 -4.20 -8.61
C GLY A 171 5.15 -5.02 -9.65
N THR A 172 4.72 -4.95 -10.94
CA THR A 172 5.37 -5.64 -12.07
C THR A 172 5.82 -4.68 -13.16
N ILE A 173 5.71 -3.38 -12.94
CA ILE A 173 5.98 -2.34 -13.96
C ILE A 173 7.35 -1.70 -13.74
N GLY A 174 7.70 -1.42 -12.49
CA GLY A 174 9.00 -0.86 -12.10
C GLY A 174 10.10 -1.90 -11.94
N ASP A 175 11.15 -1.51 -11.23
CA ASP A 175 12.29 -2.38 -10.92
C ASP A 175 11.99 -3.35 -9.78
N PHE A 176 11.23 -2.88 -8.80
CA PHE A 176 10.75 -3.65 -7.65
C PHE A 176 9.28 -3.36 -7.37
N GLY A 177 8.52 -4.38 -6.99
CA GLY A 177 7.19 -4.27 -6.40
C GLY A 177 7.22 -4.74 -4.94
N CYS A 178 6.83 -3.88 -4.01
CA CYS A 178 6.88 -4.11 -2.57
C CYS A 178 5.48 -4.22 -1.99
N PHE A 179 5.16 -5.34 -1.34
CA PHE A 179 3.83 -5.65 -0.83
C PHE A 179 3.85 -5.83 0.69
N SER A 180 2.72 -5.54 1.31
CA SER A 180 2.50 -5.71 2.75
C SER A 180 1.37 -6.70 2.98
N PHE A 181 1.57 -7.59 3.94
CA PHE A 181 0.55 -8.52 4.41
C PHE A 181 0.09 -8.21 5.83
N PHE A 182 0.22 -6.95 6.27
CA PHE A 182 -0.41 -6.52 7.52
C PHE A 182 -1.89 -6.94 7.53
N PRO A 183 -2.47 -7.43 8.63
CA PRO A 183 -3.78 -8.09 8.64
C PRO A 183 -4.94 -7.35 7.98
N SER A 184 -4.91 -6.00 7.97
CA SER A 184 -5.95 -5.18 7.34
C SER A 184 -5.81 -5.03 5.82
N LYS A 185 -4.72 -5.52 5.21
CA LYS A 185 -4.49 -5.41 3.76
C LYS A 185 -5.45 -6.31 2.96
N ASN A 186 -5.64 -6.00 1.67
CA ASN A 186 -6.49 -6.79 0.78
C ASN A 186 -6.09 -8.28 0.80
N LEU A 187 -4.79 -8.54 0.81
CA LEU A 187 -4.20 -9.84 1.16
C LEU A 187 -3.48 -9.69 2.50
N GLY A 188 -4.20 -9.89 3.61
CA GLY A 188 -3.64 -9.77 4.96
C GLY A 188 -3.27 -11.12 5.56
N GLY A 189 -2.10 -11.20 6.20
CA GLY A 189 -1.68 -12.35 6.99
C GLY A 189 -2.44 -12.46 8.33
N VAL A 190 -1.98 -13.34 9.19
CA VAL A 190 -2.41 -13.47 10.58
C VAL A 190 -1.41 -12.83 11.55
N GLY A 191 -0.52 -12.00 11.02
CA GLY A 191 0.54 -11.22 11.65
C GLY A 191 1.24 -10.37 10.61
N ASP A 192 2.49 -9.98 10.85
CA ASP A 192 3.28 -9.23 9.88
C ASP A 192 3.80 -10.11 8.74
N GLY A 193 4.04 -9.49 7.59
CA GLY A 193 4.61 -10.11 6.41
C GLY A 193 4.70 -9.13 5.24
N GLY A 194 5.52 -9.46 4.28
CA GLY A 194 5.66 -8.72 3.03
C GLY A 194 6.22 -9.60 1.91
N GLN A 195 6.21 -9.04 0.71
CA GLN A 195 6.73 -9.72 -0.48
C GLN A 195 7.41 -8.71 -1.40
N VAL A 196 8.44 -9.17 -2.10
CA VAL A 196 9.11 -8.40 -3.14
C VAL A 196 9.02 -9.15 -4.47
N LEU A 197 8.56 -8.44 -5.49
CA LEU A 197 8.74 -8.79 -6.90
C LEU A 197 9.87 -7.94 -7.49
N ALA A 198 10.55 -8.41 -8.51
CA ALA A 198 11.52 -7.61 -9.25
C ALA A 198 11.56 -8.00 -10.72
N ASN A 199 11.99 -7.07 -11.56
CA ASN A 199 12.04 -7.22 -13.00
C ASN A 199 13.26 -8.04 -13.50
N SER A 200 14.12 -8.53 -12.58
CA SER A 200 15.21 -9.43 -12.92
C SER A 200 15.54 -10.41 -11.80
N PRO A 201 16.04 -11.63 -12.14
CA PRO A 201 16.47 -12.64 -11.16
C PRO A 201 17.60 -12.14 -10.25
N GLU A 202 18.52 -11.32 -10.77
CA GLU A 202 19.66 -10.80 -10.02
C GLU A 202 19.20 -9.87 -8.88
N LYS A 203 18.19 -9.03 -9.13
CA LYS A 203 17.59 -8.17 -8.12
C LYS A 203 16.91 -8.98 -7.02
N LEU A 204 16.16 -10.03 -7.39
CA LEU A 204 15.54 -10.93 -6.40
C LEU A 204 16.59 -11.68 -5.58
N GLU A 205 17.70 -12.09 -6.20
CA GLU A 205 18.80 -12.74 -5.49
C GLU A 205 19.44 -11.78 -4.45
N GLN A 206 19.58 -10.49 -4.77
CA GLN A 206 20.04 -9.49 -3.79
C GLN A 206 19.07 -9.38 -2.60
N ILE A 207 17.75 -9.39 -2.85
CA ILE A 207 16.75 -9.40 -1.77
C ILE A 207 16.90 -10.65 -0.88
N LYS A 208 17.09 -11.85 -1.48
CA LYS A 208 17.32 -13.10 -0.73
C LYS A 208 18.55 -13.03 0.17
N ILE A 209 19.64 -12.48 -0.34
CA ILE A 209 20.88 -12.30 0.42
C ILE A 209 20.63 -11.32 1.58
N LEU A 210 20.05 -10.16 1.29
CA LEU A 210 19.83 -9.11 2.28
C LEU A 210 18.87 -9.55 3.39
N ARG A 211 17.76 -10.26 3.06
CA ARG A 211 16.80 -10.75 4.08
C ARG A 211 17.37 -11.79 5.03
N GLY A 212 18.48 -12.44 4.63
CA GLY A 212 19.18 -13.52 5.34
C GLY A 212 20.54 -13.09 5.92
N HIS A 213 20.63 -11.89 6.51
CA HIS A 213 21.86 -11.37 7.11
C HIS A 213 23.00 -11.13 6.13
N GLY A 214 22.75 -10.96 4.83
CA GLY A 214 23.77 -10.74 3.81
C GLY A 214 24.56 -12.00 3.44
N SER A 215 23.97 -13.18 3.59
CA SER A 215 24.61 -14.48 3.43
C SER A 215 23.99 -15.30 2.30
N ARG A 216 24.84 -15.84 1.41
CA ARG A 216 24.47 -16.89 0.44
C ARG A 216 24.71 -18.28 1.01
N VAL A 217 25.76 -18.43 1.79
CA VAL A 217 26.14 -19.66 2.44
C VAL A 217 26.13 -19.45 3.93
N LYS A 218 25.48 -20.33 4.68
CA LYS A 218 25.35 -20.22 6.14
C LYS A 218 26.70 -19.90 6.80
N TYR A 219 26.72 -18.84 7.64
CA TYR A 219 27.89 -18.32 8.36
C TYR A 219 28.93 -17.58 7.50
N TYR A 220 28.71 -17.42 6.19
CA TYR A 220 29.54 -16.58 5.32
C TYR A 220 28.73 -15.39 4.81
N HIS A 221 29.12 -14.17 5.20
CA HIS A 221 28.37 -12.96 4.95
C HIS A 221 29.08 -12.08 3.92
N ASP A 222 28.47 -11.87 2.77
CA ASP A 222 29.03 -11.07 1.67
C ASP A 222 28.80 -9.56 1.91
N CYS A 223 27.77 -9.21 2.66
CA CYS A 223 27.42 -7.82 3.03
C CYS A 223 26.63 -7.79 4.35
N LEU A 224 26.38 -6.60 4.88
CA LEU A 224 25.47 -6.43 6.00
C LEU A 224 24.03 -6.65 5.49
N GLY A 225 23.32 -7.61 6.05
CA GLY A 225 21.94 -7.88 5.81
C GLY A 225 21.07 -7.66 7.06
N THR A 226 19.82 -8.09 6.98
CA THR A 226 18.88 -8.04 8.11
C THR A 226 18.23 -9.41 8.33
N ASN A 227 17.55 -9.58 9.45
CA ASN A 227 16.65 -10.69 9.68
C ASN A 227 15.24 -10.29 9.22
N SER A 228 14.95 -10.49 7.93
CA SER A 228 13.66 -10.12 7.35
C SER A 228 13.11 -11.27 6.49
N ARG A 229 12.34 -12.15 7.10
CA ARG A 229 11.82 -13.38 6.49
C ARG A 229 10.31 -13.48 6.72
N LEU A 230 9.59 -14.03 5.74
CA LEU A 230 8.21 -14.43 5.95
C LEU A 230 8.19 -15.75 6.74
N ASP A 231 7.39 -15.81 7.81
CA ASP A 231 7.23 -17.03 8.59
C ASP A 231 6.38 -18.07 7.87
N GLU A 232 6.66 -19.36 8.10
CA GLU A 232 5.88 -20.47 7.52
C GLU A 232 4.39 -20.41 7.89
N LEU A 233 4.07 -20.01 9.13
CA LEU A 233 2.68 -19.87 9.58
C LEU A 233 1.95 -18.78 8.80
N GLN A 234 2.63 -17.67 8.52
CA GLN A 234 2.08 -16.59 7.71
C GLN A 234 1.91 -17.02 6.25
N ALA A 235 2.91 -17.68 5.68
CA ALA A 235 2.85 -18.20 4.33
C ALA A 235 1.70 -19.19 4.14
N ALA A 236 1.52 -20.13 5.07
CA ALA A 236 0.41 -21.08 5.04
C ALA A 236 -0.95 -20.41 5.04
N ALA A 237 -1.16 -19.38 5.88
CA ALA A 237 -2.38 -18.60 5.92
C ALA A 237 -2.58 -17.78 4.64
N LEU A 238 -1.52 -17.15 4.13
CA LEU A 238 -1.55 -16.34 2.92
C LEU A 238 -1.85 -17.15 1.67
N ARG A 239 -1.38 -18.39 1.57
CA ARG A 239 -1.71 -19.32 0.48
C ARG A 239 -3.22 -19.63 0.42
N VAL A 240 -3.87 -19.80 1.58
CA VAL A 240 -5.32 -19.94 1.64
C VAL A 240 -5.98 -18.66 1.13
N LYS A 241 -5.62 -17.51 1.67
CA LYS A 241 -6.25 -16.21 1.38
C LYS A 241 -6.01 -15.75 -0.06
N LEU A 242 -4.88 -16.08 -0.68
CA LEU A 242 -4.57 -15.72 -2.07
C LEU A 242 -5.62 -16.27 -3.04
N ARG A 243 -6.19 -17.45 -2.77
CA ARG A 243 -7.24 -18.05 -3.60
C ARG A 243 -8.54 -17.25 -3.60
N TYR A 244 -8.78 -16.44 -2.57
CA TYR A 244 -9.98 -15.62 -2.41
C TYR A 244 -9.79 -14.16 -2.81
N LEU A 245 -8.54 -13.72 -3.04
CA LEU A 245 -8.21 -12.30 -3.23
C LEU A 245 -8.98 -11.64 -4.38
N ASP A 246 -9.11 -12.32 -5.53
CA ASP A 246 -9.81 -11.76 -6.69
C ASP A 246 -11.32 -11.54 -6.39
N SER A 247 -11.94 -12.47 -5.66
CA SER A 247 -13.34 -12.32 -5.25
C SER A 247 -13.49 -11.18 -4.23
N TRP A 248 -12.59 -11.06 -3.25
CA TRP A 248 -12.61 -9.95 -2.29
C TRP A 248 -12.39 -8.60 -2.95
N ASN A 249 -11.49 -8.50 -3.91
CA ASN A 249 -11.29 -7.26 -4.67
C ASN A 249 -12.53 -6.93 -5.52
N THR A 250 -13.22 -7.93 -6.07
CA THR A 250 -14.49 -7.74 -6.78
C THR A 250 -15.58 -7.21 -5.84
N GLU A 251 -15.71 -7.76 -4.64
CA GLU A 251 -16.68 -7.29 -3.65
C GLU A 251 -16.36 -5.87 -3.14
N ARG A 252 -15.09 -5.53 -2.92
CA ARG A 252 -14.69 -4.14 -2.61
C ARG A 252 -15.11 -3.17 -3.73
N ARG A 253 -14.99 -3.58 -4.98
CA ARG A 253 -15.43 -2.77 -6.13
C ARG A 253 -16.97 -2.63 -6.16
N ARG A 254 -17.74 -3.67 -5.81
CA ARG A 254 -19.19 -3.61 -5.63
C ARG A 254 -19.57 -2.57 -4.57
N VAL A 255 -18.95 -2.65 -3.40
CA VAL A 255 -19.15 -1.68 -2.31
C VAL A 255 -18.81 -0.26 -2.76
N ALA A 256 -17.69 -0.06 -3.43
CA ALA A 256 -17.28 1.24 -3.95
C ALA A 256 -18.28 1.81 -4.98
N ALA A 257 -18.75 0.98 -5.91
CA ALA A 257 -19.77 1.39 -6.88
C ALA A 257 -21.07 1.84 -6.20
N ARG A 258 -21.47 1.17 -5.11
CA ARG A 258 -22.64 1.57 -4.33
C ARG A 258 -22.45 2.92 -3.64
N TYR A 259 -21.28 3.18 -3.06
CA TYR A 259 -20.93 4.49 -2.51
C TYR A 259 -20.97 5.58 -3.60
N GLN A 260 -20.33 5.32 -4.75
CA GLN A 260 -20.30 6.25 -5.87
C GLN A 260 -21.71 6.60 -6.36
N GLN A 261 -22.59 5.61 -6.52
CA GLN A 261 -23.98 5.83 -6.91
C GLN A 261 -24.73 6.71 -5.92
N ASN A 262 -24.55 6.48 -4.61
CA ASN A 262 -25.30 7.16 -3.58
C ASN A 262 -24.77 8.55 -3.21
N LEU A 263 -23.48 8.82 -3.37
CA LEU A 263 -22.80 10.06 -2.93
C LEU A 263 -22.31 10.94 -4.08
N ALA A 264 -22.61 10.58 -5.33
CA ALA A 264 -22.20 11.37 -6.51
C ALA A 264 -22.63 12.84 -6.38
N GLY A 265 -21.67 13.75 -6.61
CA GLY A 265 -21.91 15.21 -6.57
C GLY A 265 -22.10 15.82 -5.17
N GLN A 266 -21.97 15.03 -4.10
CA GLN A 266 -22.13 15.51 -2.72
C GLN A 266 -20.81 15.74 -1.99
N ILE A 267 -19.84 14.86 -2.22
CA ILE A 267 -18.47 14.95 -1.69
C ILE A 267 -17.48 14.51 -2.75
N GLY A 268 -16.18 14.77 -2.53
CA GLY A 268 -15.13 14.26 -3.41
C GLY A 268 -14.99 12.74 -3.23
N LEU A 269 -15.24 11.98 -4.30
CA LEU A 269 -15.18 10.52 -4.31
C LEU A 269 -13.90 10.04 -5.01
N PRO A 270 -13.35 8.87 -4.62
CA PRO A 270 -12.26 8.26 -5.37
C PRO A 270 -12.72 7.97 -6.81
N SER A 271 -11.87 8.28 -7.78
CA SER A 271 -12.15 8.07 -9.20
C SER A 271 -11.22 7.00 -9.78
N GLU A 272 -11.66 6.34 -10.84
CA GLU A 272 -10.82 5.50 -11.68
C GLU A 272 -10.60 6.19 -13.03
N THR A 273 -9.45 5.91 -13.66
CA THR A 273 -9.21 6.23 -15.05
C THR A 273 -9.53 5.01 -15.93
N GLU A 274 -9.68 5.20 -17.24
CA GLU A 274 -9.94 4.09 -18.18
C GLU A 274 -8.81 3.03 -18.17
N VAL A 275 -7.62 3.41 -17.72
CA VAL A 275 -6.44 2.54 -17.70
C VAL A 275 -6.15 1.92 -16.34
N SER A 276 -6.88 2.33 -15.28
CA SER A 276 -6.64 1.88 -13.92
C SER A 276 -7.79 0.99 -13.40
N LYS A 277 -7.43 -0.04 -12.62
CA LYS A 277 -8.37 -0.87 -11.87
C LYS A 277 -8.05 -0.75 -10.38
N HIS A 278 -8.87 0.01 -9.69
CA HIS A 278 -8.74 0.25 -8.25
C HIS A 278 -9.23 -0.97 -7.45
N VAL A 279 -8.50 -1.36 -6.39
CA VAL A 279 -8.89 -2.47 -5.51
C VAL A 279 -9.50 -2.02 -4.18
N TYR A 280 -9.66 -0.72 -4.01
CA TYR A 280 -10.31 -0.10 -2.86
C TYR A 280 -9.88 -0.72 -1.52
N HIS A 281 -8.57 -0.69 -1.26
CA HIS A 281 -8.06 -0.99 0.07
C HIS A 281 -8.75 -0.09 1.10
N GLN A 282 -8.93 1.18 0.72
CA GLN A 282 -9.72 2.15 1.45
C GLN A 282 -10.64 2.91 0.47
N PHE A 283 -11.82 3.30 0.95
CA PHE A 283 -12.70 4.22 0.23
C PHE A 283 -12.52 5.61 0.82
N THR A 284 -11.51 6.33 0.33
CA THR A 284 -11.11 7.64 0.84
C THR A 284 -11.77 8.75 0.05
N THR A 285 -12.52 9.60 0.74
CA THR A 285 -13.27 10.73 0.18
C THR A 285 -12.60 12.04 0.58
N ARG A 286 -12.90 13.14 -0.15
CA ARG A 286 -12.57 14.51 0.25
C ARG A 286 -13.83 15.18 0.78
N VAL A 287 -13.76 15.68 2.00
CA VAL A 287 -14.91 16.23 2.70
C VAL A 287 -14.58 17.58 3.32
N PRO A 288 -15.31 18.64 2.98
CA PRO A 288 -15.24 19.89 3.74
C PRO A 288 -15.64 19.65 5.21
N ALA A 289 -14.92 20.26 6.15
CA ALA A 289 -15.12 20.04 7.60
C ALA A 289 -15.05 18.57 8.02
N ARG A 290 -14.03 17.91 7.54
CA ARG A 290 -13.72 16.49 7.72
C ARG A 290 -13.84 16.03 9.19
N ASP A 291 -13.31 16.81 10.15
CA ASP A 291 -13.32 16.43 11.58
C ASP A 291 -14.73 16.47 12.19
N GLU A 292 -15.56 17.45 11.76
CA GLU A 292 -16.97 17.53 12.16
C GLU A 292 -17.75 16.32 11.59
N MET A 293 -17.53 15.97 10.31
CA MET A 293 -18.17 14.80 9.69
C MET A 293 -17.73 13.51 10.40
N LYS A 294 -16.44 13.36 10.72
CA LYS A 294 -15.94 12.20 11.46
C LYS A 294 -16.66 12.03 12.80
N ALA A 295 -16.78 13.11 13.59
CA ALA A 295 -17.50 13.09 14.86
C ALA A 295 -19.00 12.78 14.67
N TYR A 296 -19.62 13.30 13.61
CA TYR A 296 -21.02 13.03 13.30
C TYR A 296 -21.27 11.57 12.91
N LEU A 297 -20.41 10.99 12.08
CA LEU A 297 -20.44 9.57 11.69
C LEU A 297 -20.34 8.67 12.94
N GLU A 298 -19.36 8.93 13.80
CA GLU A 298 -19.15 8.16 15.03
C GLU A 298 -20.38 8.23 15.96
N LYS A 299 -20.97 9.41 16.15
CA LYS A 299 -22.20 9.60 16.93
C LYS A 299 -23.39 8.81 16.38
N ASN A 300 -23.42 8.61 15.05
CA ASN A 300 -24.49 7.84 14.36
C ASN A 300 -24.09 6.38 14.10
N GLY A 301 -23.09 5.86 14.81
CA GLY A 301 -22.74 4.44 14.75
C GLY A 301 -21.95 4.01 13.49
N VAL A 302 -21.32 4.94 12.79
CA VAL A 302 -20.49 4.67 11.60
C VAL A 302 -19.02 4.94 11.91
N GLY A 303 -18.17 3.94 11.80
CA GLY A 303 -16.72 4.07 11.90
C GLY A 303 -16.15 4.81 10.69
N SER A 304 -15.14 5.63 10.92
CA SER A 304 -14.38 6.30 9.85
C SER A 304 -12.95 6.56 10.30
N MET A 305 -12.04 6.77 9.34
CA MET A 305 -10.62 6.97 9.66
C MET A 305 -9.99 8.02 8.74
N ILE A 306 -9.02 8.75 9.29
CA ILE A 306 -8.24 9.72 8.53
C ILE A 306 -6.90 9.10 8.16
N TYR A 307 -6.66 8.93 6.87
CA TYR A 307 -5.40 8.44 6.31
C TYR A 307 -4.89 9.47 5.28
N TYR A 308 -3.98 10.40 5.67
CA TYR A 308 -3.25 10.52 6.93
C TYR A 308 -3.45 11.92 7.53
N PRO A 309 -3.47 12.04 8.89
CA PRO A 309 -3.72 13.33 9.54
C PRO A 309 -2.53 14.29 9.48
N VAL A 310 -1.33 13.77 9.23
CA VAL A 310 -0.07 14.55 9.16
C VAL A 310 0.75 14.01 8.00
N SER A 311 1.06 14.86 7.04
CA SER A 311 1.89 14.56 5.87
C SER A 311 3.35 14.31 6.26
N LEU A 312 4.11 13.61 5.41
CA LEU A 312 5.46 13.17 5.77
C LEU A 312 6.42 14.32 6.02
N HIS A 313 6.35 15.39 5.23
CA HIS A 313 7.22 16.57 5.39
C HIS A 313 7.00 17.32 6.72
N GLN A 314 5.83 17.14 7.36
CA GLN A 314 5.50 17.72 8.68
C GLN A 314 5.84 16.78 9.85
N GLN A 315 6.24 15.54 9.58
CA GLN A 315 6.63 14.60 10.62
C GLN A 315 7.96 15.01 11.25
N LYS A 316 8.03 14.96 12.58
CA LYS A 316 9.27 15.28 13.31
C LYS A 316 10.47 14.44 12.83
N ALA A 317 10.22 13.23 12.38
CA ALA A 317 11.24 12.32 11.85
C ALA A 317 11.94 12.85 10.59
N PHE A 318 11.33 13.79 9.87
CA PHE A 318 11.86 14.39 8.64
C PHE A 318 12.08 15.91 8.75
N ALA A 319 12.04 16.47 9.96
CA ALA A 319 12.21 17.91 10.19
C ALA A 319 13.53 18.45 9.64
N GLU A 320 14.60 17.64 9.67
CA GLU A 320 15.94 18.01 9.16
C GLU A 320 15.98 18.22 7.65
N LEU A 321 14.98 17.75 6.90
CA LEU A 321 14.88 17.98 5.46
C LEU A 321 14.50 19.42 5.10
N GLY A 322 13.98 20.21 6.07
CA GLY A 322 13.76 21.66 5.94
C GLY A 322 12.60 22.07 5.06
N TYR A 323 11.63 21.20 4.79
CA TYR A 323 10.43 21.54 4.02
C TYR A 323 9.45 22.41 4.82
N SER A 324 8.70 23.25 4.11
CA SER A 324 7.61 24.05 4.63
C SER A 324 6.24 23.54 4.17
N ASP A 325 5.17 23.95 4.84
CA ASP A 325 3.79 23.60 4.47
C ASP A 325 3.38 24.11 3.07
N ASN A 326 4.08 25.09 2.54
CA ASN A 326 3.79 25.67 1.22
C ASN A 326 4.45 24.89 0.07
N ASP A 327 5.37 23.95 0.36
CA ASP A 327 6.09 23.19 -0.66
C ASP A 327 5.22 22.13 -1.34
N PHE A 328 4.09 21.74 -0.70
CA PHE A 328 3.22 20.65 -1.13
C PHE A 328 1.73 21.02 -0.95
N ALA A 329 1.21 21.84 -1.85
CA ALA A 329 -0.12 22.44 -1.71
C ALA A 329 -1.25 21.41 -1.77
N GLU A 330 -1.18 20.41 -2.67
CA GLU A 330 -2.22 19.37 -2.77
C GLU A 330 -2.12 18.35 -1.65
N THR A 331 -0.91 18.00 -1.22
CA THR A 331 -0.68 17.20 -0.01
C THR A 331 -1.32 17.83 1.22
N ARG A 332 -1.18 19.16 1.40
CA ARG A 332 -1.80 19.87 2.51
C ARG A 332 -3.32 19.82 2.46
N LYS A 333 -3.91 20.07 1.29
CA LYS A 333 -5.37 19.93 1.11
C LYS A 333 -5.85 18.50 1.40
N ALA A 334 -5.14 17.49 0.88
CA ALA A 334 -5.48 16.09 1.14
C ALA A 334 -5.50 15.80 2.65
N GLN A 335 -4.46 16.22 3.37
CA GLN A 335 -4.37 16.07 4.83
C GLN A 335 -5.57 16.70 5.57
N GLU A 336 -6.10 17.83 5.09
CA GLU A 336 -7.21 18.55 5.70
C GLU A 336 -8.58 17.94 5.35
N GLU A 337 -8.72 17.31 4.19
CA GLU A 337 -10.01 16.93 3.60
C GLU A 337 -10.30 15.43 3.63
N VAL A 338 -9.28 14.56 3.69
CA VAL A 338 -9.51 13.11 3.53
C VAL A 338 -10.23 12.47 4.70
N LEU A 339 -11.22 11.63 4.37
CA LEU A 339 -11.93 10.79 5.31
C LEU A 339 -12.27 9.46 4.63
N SER A 340 -11.83 8.36 5.20
CA SER A 340 -12.14 7.02 4.71
C SER A 340 -13.40 6.48 5.37
N LEU A 341 -14.33 6.01 4.55
CA LEU A 341 -15.57 5.33 4.95
C LEU A 341 -15.34 3.82 5.07
N PRO A 342 -16.23 3.07 5.77
CA PRO A 342 -16.12 1.63 5.91
C PRO A 342 -15.93 0.93 4.57
N MET A 343 -14.91 0.05 4.48
CA MET A 343 -14.56 -0.65 3.25
C MET A 343 -13.98 -2.04 3.55
N PHE A 344 -14.78 -3.07 3.31
CA PHE A 344 -14.38 -4.48 3.37
C PHE A 344 -15.30 -5.32 2.48
N PRO A 345 -14.87 -6.51 2.03
CA PRO A 345 -15.62 -7.30 1.04
C PRO A 345 -17.04 -7.65 1.47
N GLU A 346 -17.23 -7.97 2.74
CA GLU A 346 -18.49 -8.47 3.31
C GLU A 346 -19.46 -7.35 3.72
N LEU A 347 -19.13 -6.08 3.45
CA LEU A 347 -20.03 -4.95 3.75
C LEU A 347 -21.30 -5.04 2.90
N ALA A 348 -22.44 -5.19 3.56
CA ALA A 348 -23.73 -5.37 2.88
C ALA A 348 -24.19 -4.05 2.23
N ASP A 349 -24.93 -4.15 1.11
CA ASP A 349 -25.46 -2.97 0.41
C ASP A 349 -26.35 -2.10 1.31
N SER A 350 -27.16 -2.72 2.18
CA SER A 350 -27.98 -1.99 3.15
C SER A 350 -27.14 -1.18 4.17
N GLN A 351 -25.97 -1.70 4.55
CA GLN A 351 -25.04 -0.96 5.43
C GLN A 351 -24.39 0.20 4.69
N VAL A 352 -24.05 0.02 3.41
CA VAL A 352 -23.55 1.12 2.55
C VAL A 352 -24.61 2.21 2.43
N ASP A 353 -25.86 1.85 2.20
CA ASP A 353 -26.97 2.81 2.11
C ASP A 353 -27.15 3.58 3.44
N GLU A 354 -27.12 2.88 4.58
CA GLU A 354 -27.18 3.50 5.91
C GLU A 354 -26.03 4.51 6.11
N ILE A 355 -24.79 4.15 5.77
CA ILE A 355 -23.64 5.06 5.84
C ILE A 355 -23.89 6.30 4.98
N CYS A 356 -24.35 6.10 3.74
CA CYS A 356 -24.63 7.20 2.81
C CYS A 356 -25.70 8.14 3.33
N GLU A 357 -26.78 7.63 3.96
CA GLU A 357 -27.82 8.49 4.55
C GLU A 357 -27.27 9.30 5.74
N VAL A 358 -26.39 8.75 6.55
CA VAL A 358 -25.71 9.50 7.63
C VAL A 358 -24.84 10.62 7.04
N VAL A 359 -24.07 10.35 5.98
CA VAL A 359 -23.27 11.36 5.27
C VAL A 359 -24.15 12.49 4.71
N LYS A 360 -25.23 12.14 3.99
CA LYS A 360 -26.18 13.11 3.43
C LYS A 360 -26.84 13.98 4.51
N SER A 361 -27.21 13.36 5.62
CA SER A 361 -27.83 14.07 6.76
C SER A 361 -26.87 15.10 7.37
N PHE A 362 -25.58 14.77 7.50
CA PHE A 362 -24.57 15.73 7.92
C PHE A 362 -24.49 16.94 6.98
N LEU A 363 -24.38 16.69 5.67
CA LEU A 363 -24.26 17.74 4.66
C LEU A 363 -25.50 18.66 4.64
N LYS A 364 -26.71 18.08 4.73
CA LYS A 364 -27.95 18.84 4.81
C LYS A 364 -28.04 19.73 6.04
N ASN A 365 -27.69 19.19 7.21
CA ASN A 365 -27.71 19.95 8.45
C ASN A 365 -26.72 21.12 8.43
N ARG A 366 -25.54 20.90 7.85
CA ARG A 366 -24.52 21.95 7.70
C ARG A 366 -24.99 23.10 6.77
N MET A 367 -25.62 22.76 5.62
CA MET A 367 -26.18 23.78 4.72
C MET A 367 -27.31 24.60 5.35
N ALA A 368 -28.06 24.02 6.31
CA ALA A 368 -29.11 24.72 7.02
C ALA A 368 -28.60 25.67 8.12
N THR A 369 -27.34 25.52 8.55
CA THR A 369 -26.70 26.33 9.60
C THR A 369 -25.68 27.35 9.08
N ALA A 370 -25.31 27.30 7.80
CA ALA A 370 -24.45 28.27 7.09
C ALA A 370 -25.28 29.34 6.39
#